data_8062850a22e4dc86108945ef3a05748d
#
_entry.id   8062850a22e4dc86108945ef3a05748d
#
_cell.length_a   1.000
_cell.length_b   1.000
_cell.length_c   1.000
_cell.angle_alpha   90.00
_cell.angle_beta   90.00
_cell.angle_gamma   90.00
#
_symmetry.space_group_name_H-M   'P 1'
#
loop_
_entity.id
_entity.type
_entity.pdbx_description
1 polymer ?
#
loop_
_entity_poly.entity_id
_entity_poly.type
_entity_poly.pdbx_seq_one_letter_code
_entity_poly.pdbx_strand_id
1 'polypeptide(L)'
;ALVKETFPLLKECSDINFIGSVEARDIPYGVADVIVCEAFAGNIILKLYEGVAGGLMKKVKEGMMSSLRSKIGALLVKPALKKVLKDFDTSNHGGAPLLGLNGLVVKTHGSSKSTEICNSIIQCVTFKEQKINEKIREAIQQEVVEEKEEK
;
A
#
# COMPACT_ATOMS: atom_id res chain seq x y z
N ALA A 1 -22.44 -6.53 -6.40
CA ALA A 1 -22.45 -7.94 -6.02
C ALA A 1 -21.34 -8.21 -5.01
N LEU A 2 -20.05 -8.19 -5.36
CA LEU A 2 -18.93 -8.58 -4.51
C LEU A 2 -18.96 -7.93 -3.11
N VAL A 3 -19.04 -6.59 -3.01
CA VAL A 3 -19.04 -5.88 -1.73
C VAL A 3 -20.23 -6.29 -0.84
N LYS A 4 -21.42 -6.50 -1.43
CA LYS A 4 -22.61 -6.90 -0.65
C LYS A 4 -22.49 -8.30 -0.08
N GLU A 5 -21.79 -9.18 -0.75
CA GLU A 5 -21.58 -10.56 -0.32
C GLU A 5 -20.45 -10.68 0.69
N THR A 6 -19.35 -9.91 0.49
CA THR A 6 -18.16 -9.95 1.35
C THR A 6 -18.34 -9.20 2.67
N PHE A 7 -19.13 -8.10 2.68
CA PHE A 7 -19.30 -7.25 3.86
C PHE A 7 -19.82 -8.00 5.10
N PRO A 8 -20.89 -8.82 5.01
CA PRO A 8 -21.35 -9.61 6.15
C PRO A 8 -20.29 -10.57 6.67
N LEU A 9 -19.58 -11.28 5.77
CA LEU A 9 -18.54 -12.23 6.12
C LEU A 9 -17.40 -11.57 6.90
N LEU A 10 -16.92 -10.41 6.44
CA LEU A 10 -15.89 -9.66 7.16
C LEU A 10 -16.37 -9.10 8.51
N LYS A 11 -17.66 -8.76 8.61
CA LYS A 11 -18.25 -8.27 9.86
C LYS A 11 -18.38 -9.36 10.93
N GLU A 12 -18.58 -10.60 10.51
CA GLU A 12 -18.68 -11.78 11.37
C GLU A 12 -17.30 -12.34 11.77
N CYS A 13 -16.23 -11.98 11.05
CA CYS A 13 -14.88 -12.44 11.33
C CYS A 13 -14.37 -11.80 12.63
N SER A 14 -14.13 -12.61 13.65
CA SER A 14 -13.66 -12.17 14.97
C SER A 14 -12.17 -11.82 15.02
N ASP A 15 -11.39 -12.31 14.04
CA ASP A 15 -9.93 -12.21 14.02
C ASP A 15 -9.42 -10.87 13.48
N ILE A 16 -10.31 -10.04 12.96
CA ILE A 16 -9.99 -8.73 12.41
C ILE A 16 -10.78 -7.60 13.09
N ASN A 17 -10.16 -6.44 13.20
CA ASN A 17 -10.86 -5.22 13.58
C ASN A 17 -11.54 -4.61 12.35
N PHE A 18 -12.70 -5.16 11.97
CA PHE A 18 -13.42 -4.70 10.79
C PHE A 18 -14.07 -3.34 11.02
N ILE A 19 -13.60 -2.32 10.31
CA ILE A 19 -14.10 -0.92 10.43
C ILE A 19 -15.18 -0.57 9.40
N GLY A 20 -15.53 -1.49 8.50
CA GLY A 20 -16.54 -1.26 7.46
C GLY A 20 -15.94 -0.89 6.11
N SER A 21 -16.72 -0.19 5.29
CA SER A 21 -16.29 0.25 3.96
C SER A 21 -15.54 1.57 4.03
N VAL A 22 -14.47 1.69 3.25
CA VAL A 22 -13.66 2.91 3.09
C VAL A 22 -13.91 3.49 1.70
N GLU A 23 -14.15 4.79 1.62
CA GLU A 23 -14.23 5.48 0.33
C GLU A 23 -12.82 5.80 -0.20
N ALA A 24 -12.67 5.81 -1.53
CA ALA A 24 -11.37 6.07 -2.17
C ALA A 24 -10.74 7.42 -1.75
N ARG A 25 -11.56 8.43 -1.42
CA ARG A 25 -11.08 9.73 -0.93
C ARG A 25 -10.44 9.68 0.45
N ASP A 26 -10.76 8.65 1.25
CA ASP A 26 -10.29 8.52 2.64
C ASP A 26 -8.96 7.76 2.74
N ILE A 27 -8.58 7.04 1.67
CA ILE A 27 -7.32 6.29 1.59
C ILE A 27 -6.09 7.13 1.96
N PRO A 28 -5.91 8.37 1.42
CA PRO A 28 -4.76 9.20 1.76
C PRO A 28 -4.66 9.63 3.23
N TYR A 29 -5.74 9.52 3.98
CA TYR A 29 -5.79 9.89 5.41
C TYR A 29 -5.46 8.75 6.36
N GLY A 30 -5.20 7.54 5.83
CA GLY A 30 -4.81 6.40 6.65
C GLY A 30 -5.90 5.93 7.61
N VAL A 31 -7.16 5.94 7.18
CA VAL A 31 -8.32 5.56 8.00
C VAL A 31 -8.36 4.06 8.32
N ALA A 32 -7.59 3.25 7.63
CA ALA A 32 -7.45 1.82 7.87
C ALA A 32 -5.99 1.38 7.65
N ASP A 33 -5.54 0.39 8.41
CA ASP A 33 -4.22 -0.21 8.26
C ASP A 33 -4.13 -1.09 7.02
N VAL A 34 -5.23 -1.78 6.69
CA VAL A 34 -5.35 -2.67 5.52
C VAL A 34 -6.66 -2.38 4.80
N ILE A 35 -6.60 -2.19 3.50
CA ILE A 35 -7.76 -2.00 2.64
C ILE A 35 -7.77 -3.10 1.59
N VAL A 36 -8.80 -3.95 1.64
CA VAL A 36 -9.01 -5.02 0.66
C VAL A 36 -9.93 -4.52 -0.44
N CYS A 37 -9.52 -4.66 -1.68
CA CYS A 37 -10.33 -4.27 -2.84
C CYS A 37 -10.12 -5.23 -4.02
N GLU A 38 -11.01 -5.14 -4.99
CA GLU A 38 -10.85 -5.85 -6.25
C GLU A 38 -9.61 -5.34 -6.99
N ALA A 39 -8.86 -6.25 -7.62
CA ALA A 39 -7.54 -5.97 -8.20
C ALA A 39 -7.55 -4.86 -9.27
N PHE A 40 -8.58 -4.80 -10.11
CA PHE A 40 -8.69 -3.78 -11.16
C PHE A 40 -8.93 -2.40 -10.55
N ALA A 41 -9.87 -2.29 -9.61
CA ALA A 41 -10.16 -1.05 -8.90
C ALA A 41 -8.93 -0.58 -8.10
N GLY A 42 -8.28 -1.48 -7.37
CA GLY A 42 -7.06 -1.18 -6.63
C GLY A 42 -5.93 -0.67 -7.50
N ASN A 43 -5.70 -1.28 -8.66
CA ASN A 43 -4.69 -0.83 -9.61
C ASN A 43 -5.01 0.55 -10.21
N ILE A 44 -6.28 0.83 -10.49
CA ILE A 44 -6.71 2.17 -10.96
C ILE A 44 -6.42 3.22 -9.89
N ILE A 45 -6.81 2.96 -8.63
CA ILE A 45 -6.58 3.88 -7.51
C ILE A 45 -5.09 4.18 -7.36
N LEU A 46 -4.24 3.14 -7.32
CA LEU A 46 -2.79 3.32 -7.21
C LEU A 46 -2.22 4.14 -8.36
N LYS A 47 -2.56 3.83 -9.60
CA LYS A 47 -2.06 4.54 -10.78
C LYS A 47 -2.55 5.98 -10.86
N LEU A 48 -3.80 6.22 -10.49
CA LEU A 48 -4.36 7.58 -10.42
C LEU A 48 -3.66 8.39 -9.33
N TYR A 49 -3.48 7.80 -8.14
CA TYR A 49 -2.82 8.45 -7.01
C TYR A 49 -1.37 8.84 -7.35
N GLU A 50 -0.59 7.91 -7.92
CA GLU A 50 0.77 8.16 -8.41
C GLU A 50 0.79 9.29 -9.46
N GLY A 51 -0.12 9.22 -10.43
CA GLY A 51 -0.20 10.20 -11.53
C GLY A 51 -0.58 11.59 -11.03
N VAL A 52 -1.57 11.70 -10.15
CA VAL A 52 -2.02 12.97 -9.57
C VAL A 52 -0.92 13.58 -8.70
N ALA A 53 -0.29 12.78 -7.83
CA ALA A 53 0.80 13.26 -6.98
C ALA A 53 1.98 13.78 -7.81
N GLY A 54 2.41 13.04 -8.83
CA GLY A 54 3.48 13.47 -9.73
C GLY A 54 3.13 14.71 -10.53
N GLY A 55 1.91 14.78 -11.08
CA GLY A 55 1.40 15.92 -11.82
C GLY A 55 1.30 17.20 -10.97
N LEU A 56 0.77 17.07 -9.76
CA LEU A 56 0.67 18.17 -8.81
C LEU A 56 2.06 18.72 -8.44
N MET A 57 2.99 17.83 -8.10
CA MET A 57 4.37 18.21 -7.76
C MET A 57 5.08 18.92 -8.91
N LYS A 58 4.85 18.48 -10.15
CA LYS A 58 5.38 19.16 -11.34
C LYS A 58 4.82 20.58 -11.44
N LYS A 59 3.51 20.76 -11.27
CA LYS A 59 2.84 22.07 -11.32
C LYS A 59 3.31 22.99 -10.19
N VAL A 60 3.46 22.49 -8.98
CA VAL A 60 4.02 23.25 -7.84
C VAL A 60 5.44 23.72 -8.17
N LYS A 61 6.30 22.83 -8.68
CA LYS A 61 7.66 23.18 -9.11
C LYS A 61 7.67 24.25 -10.20
N GLU A 62 6.84 24.12 -11.23
CA GLU A 62 6.70 25.12 -12.30
C GLU A 62 6.30 26.49 -11.73
N GLY A 63 5.29 26.53 -10.84
CA GLY A 63 4.87 27.75 -10.16
C GLY A 63 5.98 28.39 -9.32
N MET A 64 6.70 27.57 -8.53
CA MET A 64 7.83 28.02 -7.73
C MET A 64 8.99 28.59 -8.58
N MET A 65 9.14 28.14 -9.81
CA MET A 65 10.21 28.59 -10.72
C MET A 65 9.78 29.71 -11.65
N SER A 66 8.54 30.22 -11.55
CA SER A 66 7.96 31.20 -12.50
C SER A 66 8.51 32.61 -12.38
N SER A 67 9.01 33.04 -11.21
CA SER A 67 9.55 34.36 -11.00
C SER A 67 10.76 34.33 -10.06
N LEU A 68 11.54 35.44 -10.03
CA LEU A 68 12.68 35.56 -9.11
C LEU A 68 12.24 35.51 -7.64
N ARG A 69 11.12 36.17 -7.31
CA ARG A 69 10.54 36.13 -5.95
C ARG A 69 10.12 34.73 -5.56
N SER A 70 9.43 34.02 -6.46
CA SER A 70 9.01 32.61 -6.23
C SER A 70 10.21 31.68 -6.05
N LYS A 71 11.29 31.86 -6.79
CA LYS A 71 12.54 31.09 -6.64
C LYS A 71 13.18 31.31 -5.28
N ILE A 72 13.23 32.54 -4.78
CA ILE A 72 13.74 32.82 -3.42
C ILE A 72 12.84 32.15 -2.38
N GLY A 73 11.52 32.28 -2.49
CA GLY A 73 10.56 31.59 -1.63
C GLY A 73 10.73 30.07 -1.66
N ALA A 74 10.91 29.49 -2.85
CA ALA A 74 11.16 28.04 -3.02
C ALA A 74 12.43 27.58 -2.31
N LEU A 75 13.50 28.39 -2.33
CA LEU A 75 14.74 28.07 -1.63
C LEU A 75 14.52 28.00 -0.10
N LEU A 76 13.76 28.93 0.45
CA LEU A 76 13.43 28.96 1.88
C LEU A 76 12.52 27.79 2.31
N VAL A 77 11.55 27.41 1.46
CA VAL A 77 10.60 26.32 1.76
C VAL A 77 11.18 24.93 1.46
N LYS A 78 12.23 24.84 0.65
CA LYS A 78 12.82 23.57 0.19
C LYS A 78 13.08 22.53 1.31
N PRO A 79 13.64 22.89 2.50
CA PRO A 79 13.87 21.92 3.55
C PRO A 79 12.57 21.31 4.09
N ALA A 80 11.54 22.14 4.31
CA ALA A 80 10.24 21.70 4.79
C ALA A 80 9.54 20.80 3.76
N LEU A 81 9.56 21.21 2.48
CA LEU A 81 9.00 20.44 1.40
C LEU A 81 9.69 19.07 1.23
N LYS A 82 11.02 19.04 1.36
CA LYS A 82 11.78 17.79 1.32
C LYS A 82 11.37 16.83 2.44
N LYS A 83 11.05 17.33 3.64
CA LYS A 83 10.56 16.51 4.75
C LYS A 83 9.21 15.89 4.42
N VAL A 84 8.25 16.70 3.95
CA VAL A 84 6.93 16.21 3.55
C VAL A 84 7.02 15.19 2.41
N LEU A 85 7.83 15.45 1.38
CA LEU A 85 8.00 14.52 0.26
C LEU A 85 8.65 13.20 0.65
N LYS A 86 9.43 13.17 1.72
CA LYS A 86 10.03 11.94 2.22
C LYS A 86 8.97 10.96 2.75
N ASP A 87 7.85 11.47 3.25
CA ASP A 87 6.76 10.63 3.76
C ASP A 87 6.01 9.93 2.61
N PHE A 88 6.11 10.48 1.38
CA PHE A 88 5.57 9.87 0.15
C PHE A 88 6.61 9.02 -0.62
N ASP A 89 7.81 8.93 -0.11
CA ASP A 89 8.89 8.16 -0.76
C ASP A 89 8.74 6.67 -0.46
N THR A 90 8.24 5.93 -1.44
CA THR A 90 8.04 4.48 -1.34
C THR A 90 9.33 3.67 -1.50
N SER A 91 10.46 4.30 -1.83
CA SER A 91 11.73 3.60 -2.09
C SER A 91 12.25 2.81 -0.89
N ASN A 92 11.86 3.21 0.33
CA ASN A 92 12.25 2.55 1.57
C ASN A 92 11.41 1.30 1.91
N HIS A 93 10.28 1.09 1.24
CA HIS A 93 9.35 0.01 1.58
C HIS A 93 9.58 -1.30 0.81
N GLY A 94 10.45 -1.30 -0.20
CA GLY A 94 10.73 -2.49 -1.00
C GLY A 94 9.59 -2.82 -1.96
N GLY A 95 9.22 -4.10 -2.01
CA GLY A 95 8.13 -4.60 -2.85
C GLY A 95 6.90 -5.05 -2.07
N ALA A 96 5.89 -5.54 -2.77
CA ALA A 96 4.68 -6.13 -2.19
C ALA A 96 4.72 -7.66 -2.29
N PRO A 97 4.40 -8.39 -1.21
CA PRO A 97 4.30 -9.85 -1.28
C PRO A 97 3.10 -10.27 -2.12
N LEU A 98 3.30 -11.26 -2.99
CA LEU A 98 2.23 -11.91 -3.73
C LEU A 98 1.72 -13.07 -2.88
N LEU A 99 0.59 -12.87 -2.22
CA LEU A 99 0.00 -13.81 -1.29
C LEU A 99 -0.71 -14.96 -2.01
N GLY A 100 -0.96 -16.07 -1.30
CA GLY A 100 -1.66 -17.24 -1.84
C GLY A 100 -0.80 -18.19 -2.68
N LEU A 101 0.51 -18.03 -2.69
CA LEU A 101 1.46 -18.90 -3.38
C LEU A 101 2.12 -19.90 -2.43
N ASN A 102 2.56 -21.05 -2.96
CA ASN A 102 3.31 -22.05 -2.18
C ASN A 102 4.73 -21.60 -1.78
N GLY A 103 5.23 -20.52 -2.37
CA GLY A 103 6.52 -19.92 -2.10
C GLY A 103 6.44 -18.41 -1.93
N LEU A 104 7.45 -17.82 -1.33
CA LEU A 104 7.54 -16.38 -1.18
C LEU A 104 7.90 -15.72 -2.51
N VAL A 105 7.05 -14.81 -2.98
CA VAL A 105 7.28 -13.96 -4.14
C VAL A 105 7.02 -12.52 -3.72
N VAL A 106 7.97 -11.63 -3.99
CA VAL A 106 7.83 -10.19 -3.75
C VAL A 106 7.91 -9.46 -5.09
N LYS A 107 6.87 -8.69 -5.41
CA LYS A 107 6.76 -7.89 -6.62
C LYS A 107 7.28 -6.50 -6.38
N THR A 108 8.25 -6.05 -7.18
CA THR A 108 8.72 -4.66 -7.21
C THR A 108 8.01 -3.85 -8.31
N HIS A 109 8.12 -2.53 -8.26
CA HIS A 109 7.62 -1.67 -9.33
C HIS A 109 8.52 -1.76 -10.57
N GLY A 110 7.95 -1.61 -11.77
CA GLY A 110 8.72 -1.69 -13.02
C GLY A 110 9.79 -0.59 -13.19
N SER A 111 9.66 0.53 -12.48
CA SER A 111 10.63 1.63 -12.44
C SER A 111 11.59 1.57 -11.23
N SER A 112 11.58 0.47 -10.46
CA SER A 112 12.40 0.32 -9.26
C SER A 112 13.89 0.46 -9.56
N LYS A 113 14.57 1.21 -8.70
CA LYS A 113 16.00 1.43 -8.72
C LYS A 113 16.71 0.43 -7.80
N SER A 114 18.02 0.47 -7.77
CA SER A 114 18.86 -0.44 -6.97
C SER A 114 18.49 -0.48 -5.49
N THR A 115 18.17 0.66 -4.89
CA THR A 115 17.77 0.76 -3.47
C THR A 115 16.47 0.00 -3.20
N GLU A 116 15.44 0.19 -4.03
CA GLU A 116 14.16 -0.49 -3.88
C GLU A 116 14.29 -1.99 -4.10
N ILE A 117 15.10 -2.41 -5.07
CA ILE A 117 15.39 -3.83 -5.31
C ILE A 117 16.13 -4.43 -4.11
N CYS A 118 17.12 -3.73 -3.56
CA CYS A 118 17.84 -4.17 -2.35
C CYS A 118 16.87 -4.32 -1.16
N ASN A 119 16.03 -3.32 -0.93
CA ASN A 119 15.03 -3.36 0.14
C ASN A 119 14.02 -4.50 -0.05
N SER A 120 13.63 -4.80 -1.31
CA SER A 120 12.77 -5.94 -1.62
C SER A 120 13.41 -7.28 -1.30
N ILE A 121 14.71 -7.42 -1.56
CA ILE A 121 15.48 -8.63 -1.19
C ILE A 121 15.56 -8.78 0.33
N ILE A 122 15.87 -7.70 1.05
CA ILE A 122 15.88 -7.68 2.52
C ILE A 122 14.50 -8.06 3.06
N GLN A 123 13.44 -7.51 2.48
CA GLN A 123 12.07 -7.83 2.84
C GLN A 123 11.73 -9.32 2.62
N CYS A 124 12.24 -9.95 1.55
CA CYS A 124 12.11 -11.39 1.36
C CYS A 124 12.75 -12.19 2.51
N VAL A 125 13.93 -11.78 2.98
CA VAL A 125 14.57 -12.42 4.15
C VAL A 125 13.68 -12.29 5.38
N THR A 126 13.22 -11.08 5.69
CA THR A 126 12.32 -10.80 6.81
C THR A 126 11.04 -11.64 6.75
N PHE A 127 10.39 -11.70 5.59
CA PHE A 127 9.16 -12.49 5.41
C PHE A 127 9.40 -14.00 5.55
N LYS A 128 10.56 -14.47 5.11
CA LYS A 128 10.98 -15.87 5.30
C LYS A 128 11.19 -16.20 6.77
N GLU A 129 11.89 -15.32 7.50
CA GLU A 129 12.14 -15.49 8.94
C GLU A 129 10.84 -15.43 9.76
N GLN A 130 9.91 -14.56 9.37
CA GLN A 130 8.59 -14.43 9.99
C GLN A 130 7.62 -15.56 9.61
N LYS A 131 8.00 -16.45 8.68
CA LYS A 131 7.19 -17.58 8.20
C LYS A 131 5.80 -17.17 7.73
N ILE A 132 5.71 -16.09 6.93
CA ILE A 132 4.42 -15.51 6.53
C ILE A 132 3.53 -16.54 5.82
N ASN A 133 4.08 -17.29 4.86
CA ASN A 133 3.29 -18.27 4.10
C ASN A 133 2.77 -19.42 4.96
N GLU A 134 3.58 -19.86 5.94
CA GLU A 134 3.20 -20.89 6.90
C GLU A 134 2.06 -20.41 7.79
N LYS A 135 2.16 -19.19 8.33
CA LYS A 135 1.11 -18.58 9.16
C LYS A 135 -0.21 -18.40 8.41
N ILE A 136 -0.15 -17.94 7.15
CA ILE A 136 -1.36 -17.82 6.31
C ILE A 136 -2.00 -19.19 6.09
N ARG A 137 -1.20 -20.21 5.80
CA ARG A 137 -1.71 -21.58 5.60
C ARG A 137 -2.36 -22.15 6.86
N GLU A 138 -1.73 -21.95 8.01
CA GLU A 138 -2.23 -22.40 9.30
C GLU A 138 -3.57 -21.74 9.64
N ALA A 139 -3.67 -20.41 9.45
CA ALA A 139 -4.90 -19.65 9.69
C ALA A 139 -6.06 -20.15 8.81
N ILE A 140 -5.83 -20.31 7.50
CA ILE A 140 -6.87 -20.81 6.57
C ILE A 140 -7.27 -22.26 6.91
N GLN A 141 -6.34 -23.11 7.38
CA GLN A 141 -6.67 -24.49 7.76
C GLN A 141 -7.52 -24.56 9.03
N GLN A 142 -7.29 -23.66 9.99
CA GLN A 142 -8.11 -23.57 11.21
C GLN A 142 -9.55 -23.17 10.87
N GLU A 143 -9.77 -22.15 10.05
CA GLU A 143 -11.12 -21.76 9.61
C GLU A 143 -11.87 -22.92 8.94
N VAL A 144 -11.20 -23.69 8.07
CA VAL A 144 -11.82 -24.85 7.38
C VAL A 144 -12.19 -25.98 8.33
N VAL A 145 -11.47 -26.13 9.43
CA VAL A 145 -11.80 -27.16 10.46
C VAL A 145 -13.00 -26.71 11.28
N GLU A 146 -13.02 -25.47 11.74
CA GLU A 146 -14.12 -24.89 12.53
C GLU A 146 -15.44 -24.92 11.75
N GLU A 147 -15.44 -24.54 10.47
CA GLU A 147 -16.65 -24.63 9.61
C GLU A 147 -17.18 -26.05 9.42
N LYS A 148 -16.35 -27.08 9.60
CA LYS A 148 -16.78 -28.49 9.48
C LYS A 148 -17.32 -29.07 10.80
N GLU A 149 -16.93 -28.50 11.92
CA GLU A 149 -17.42 -28.90 13.24
C GLU A 149 -18.76 -28.24 13.59
N GLU A 150 -19.08 -27.09 12.97
CA GLU A 150 -20.37 -26.40 13.14
C GLU A 150 -21.50 -26.92 12.22
N LYS A 151 -21.23 -27.84 11.29
CA LYS A 151 -22.22 -28.45 10.36
C LYS A 151 -22.52 -29.87 10.74
#